data_11d1f5885f4b59935104270d7a2eaef0
#
_entry.id   11d1f5885f4b59935104270d7a2eaef0
#
_cell.length_a   1.000
_cell.length_b   1.000
_cell.length_c   1.000
_cell.angle_alpha   90.00
_cell.angle_beta   90.00
_cell.angle_gamma   90.00
#
_symmetry.space_group_name_H-M   'P 1'
#
loop_
_entity.id
_entity.type
_entity.pdbx_description
1 polymer ?
#
loop_
_entity_poly.entity_id
_entity_poly.type
_entity_poly.pdbx_seq_one_letter_code
_entity_poly.pdbx_strand_id
1 'polypeptide(L)'
;MNFKPILIVPGERKSVFFEIFFKSIKKRFFSSPIILICDKQNLEKEIKKYKFKKPIKKIDPKKIYLKKFKKNEIFVINVQDKNSGAYIHNCFNVAFKLIQKGFSNKILNGPINKTQTLKRKYLGVTEYVAKNFNQNKFAMLIYNKKLSVCPVTTHLPLKLVSKKIALFPQNK
;
A
#
# COMPACT_ATOMS: atom_id res chain seq x y z
N MET A 1 18.55 14.77 3.65
CA MET A 1 17.56 14.23 2.71
C MET A 1 16.22 14.08 3.43
N ASN A 2 15.20 14.75 2.95
CA ASN A 2 13.86 14.66 3.54
C ASN A 2 13.14 13.48 2.88
N PHE A 3 13.13 12.30 3.50
CA PHE A 3 12.46 11.14 2.95
C PHE A 3 10.94 11.30 3.06
N LYS A 4 10.25 11.25 1.93
CA LYS A 4 8.78 11.22 1.90
C LYS A 4 8.25 10.03 2.72
N PRO A 5 7.13 10.20 3.45
CA PRO A 5 6.51 9.12 4.22
C PRO A 5 6.12 7.92 3.36
N ILE A 6 6.10 6.74 3.98
CA ILE A 6 5.53 5.52 3.37
C ILE A 6 4.10 5.38 3.88
N LEU A 7 3.14 5.38 2.96
CA LEU A 7 1.74 5.12 3.29
C LEU A 7 1.50 3.62 3.32
N ILE A 8 0.83 3.13 4.36
CA ILE A 8 0.56 1.70 4.51
C ILE A 8 -0.95 1.49 4.69
N VAL A 9 -1.53 0.69 3.80
CA VAL A 9 -2.89 0.17 3.89
C VAL A 9 -2.80 -1.29 4.35
N PRO A 10 -3.09 -1.62 5.61
CA PRO A 10 -2.91 -2.96 6.16
C PRO A 10 -3.71 -4.07 5.46
N GLY A 11 -4.78 -3.71 4.75
CA GLY A 11 -5.65 -4.68 4.09
C GLY A 11 -6.71 -5.24 5.04
N GLU A 12 -6.98 -6.54 4.94
CA GLU A 12 -8.01 -7.20 5.74
C GLU A 12 -7.73 -7.13 7.24
N ARG A 13 -8.78 -6.82 8.04
CA ARG A 13 -8.65 -6.70 9.51
C ARG A 13 -8.14 -7.98 10.18
N LYS A 14 -8.55 -9.14 9.68
CA LYS A 14 -8.16 -10.46 10.20
C LYS A 14 -7.02 -11.09 9.39
N SER A 15 -6.04 -10.29 8.96
CA SER A 15 -4.89 -10.78 8.20
C SER A 15 -3.64 -10.87 9.07
N VAL A 16 -2.62 -11.53 8.57
CA VAL A 16 -1.29 -11.64 9.20
C VAL A 16 -0.48 -10.33 9.11
N PHE A 17 -1.04 -9.27 8.52
CA PHE A 17 -0.31 -8.04 8.24
C PHE A 17 0.34 -7.45 9.49
N PHE A 18 -0.42 -7.24 10.56
CA PHE A 18 0.09 -6.60 11.78
C PHE A 18 1.17 -7.42 12.47
N GLU A 19 1.07 -8.75 12.44
CA GLU A 19 2.13 -9.62 12.94
C GLU A 19 3.45 -9.38 12.19
N ILE A 20 3.41 -9.44 10.86
CA ILE A 20 4.58 -9.23 10.00
C ILE A 20 5.12 -7.81 10.19
N PHE A 21 4.24 -6.81 10.19
CA PHE A 21 4.60 -5.41 10.35
C PHE A 21 5.33 -5.15 11.66
N PHE A 22 4.76 -5.58 12.78
CA PHE A 22 5.36 -5.37 14.10
C PHE A 22 6.69 -6.13 14.27
N LYS A 23 6.78 -7.37 13.78
CA LYS A 23 8.04 -8.13 13.77
C LYS A 23 9.11 -7.42 12.93
N SER A 24 8.76 -6.91 11.76
CA SER A 24 9.69 -6.26 10.84
C SER A 24 10.28 -4.96 11.40
N ILE A 25 9.49 -4.16 12.13
CA ILE A 25 9.93 -2.83 12.59
C ILE A 25 10.36 -2.78 14.06
N LYS A 26 10.15 -3.85 14.83
CA LYS A 26 10.41 -3.89 16.27
C LYS A 26 11.82 -3.44 16.63
N LYS A 27 12.83 -3.95 15.91
CA LYS A 27 14.26 -3.69 16.16
C LYS A 27 14.93 -2.88 15.05
N ARG A 28 14.20 -2.37 14.07
CA ARG A 28 14.79 -1.66 12.92
C ARG A 28 14.56 -0.16 13.02
N PHE A 29 15.56 0.58 12.57
CA PHE A 29 15.42 2.00 12.25
C PHE A 29 15.03 2.16 10.79
N PHE A 30 14.18 3.12 10.50
CA PHE A 30 13.77 3.45 9.15
C PHE A 30 13.85 4.95 8.91
N SER A 31 14.29 5.33 7.72
CA SER A 31 14.52 6.74 7.36
C SER A 31 13.23 7.47 7.03
N SER A 32 12.30 6.80 6.35
CA SER A 32 11.01 7.38 6.00
C SER A 32 10.01 7.19 7.14
N PRO A 33 9.28 8.21 7.58
CA PRO A 33 8.17 8.04 8.51
C PRO A 33 7.11 7.10 7.92
N ILE A 34 6.45 6.36 8.78
CA ILE A 34 5.41 5.40 8.39
C ILE A 34 4.05 5.95 8.77
N ILE A 35 3.10 5.90 7.84
CA ILE A 35 1.71 6.30 8.08
C ILE A 35 0.79 5.10 7.80
N LEU A 36 0.26 4.52 8.86
CA LEU A 36 -0.77 3.50 8.79
C LEU A 36 -2.12 4.16 8.50
N ILE A 37 -2.85 3.65 7.53
CA ILE A 37 -4.18 4.10 7.18
C ILE A 37 -5.14 2.94 7.46
N CYS A 38 -5.72 2.94 8.65
CA CYS A 38 -6.51 1.81 9.13
C CYS A 38 -7.45 2.19 10.28
N ASP A 39 -8.30 1.24 10.66
CA ASP A 39 -9.13 1.32 11.86
C ASP A 39 -8.24 1.32 13.11
N LYS A 40 -8.32 2.42 13.87
CA LYS A 40 -7.52 2.62 15.09
C LYS A 40 -7.87 1.59 16.18
N GLN A 41 -9.15 1.22 16.33
CA GLN A 41 -9.57 0.25 17.33
C GLN A 41 -9.00 -1.15 17.04
N ASN A 42 -9.00 -1.54 15.76
CA ASN A 42 -8.36 -2.79 15.34
C ASN A 42 -6.84 -2.74 15.57
N LEU A 43 -6.19 -1.63 15.21
CA LEU A 43 -4.76 -1.44 15.45
C LEU A 43 -4.42 -1.56 16.94
N GLU A 44 -5.20 -0.95 17.85
CA GLU A 44 -4.98 -1.03 19.29
C GLU A 44 -5.11 -2.45 19.86
N LYS A 45 -6.07 -3.24 19.32
CA LYS A 45 -6.19 -4.67 19.66
C LYS A 45 -4.95 -5.45 19.24
N GLU A 46 -4.46 -5.20 18.02
CA GLU A 46 -3.26 -5.89 17.50
C GLU A 46 -1.98 -5.46 18.24
N ILE A 47 -1.85 -4.18 18.62
CA ILE A 47 -0.76 -3.69 19.48
C ILE A 47 -0.71 -4.45 20.81
N LYS A 48 -1.86 -4.62 21.46
CA LYS A 48 -1.96 -5.37 22.71
C LYS A 48 -1.60 -6.84 22.51
N LYS A 49 -2.17 -7.48 21.49
CA LYS A 49 -1.95 -8.90 21.15
C LYS A 49 -0.48 -9.22 20.93
N TYR A 50 0.23 -8.39 20.16
CA TYR A 50 1.64 -8.60 19.82
C TYR A 50 2.62 -7.88 20.76
N LYS A 51 2.14 -7.26 21.86
CA LYS A 51 2.94 -6.52 22.84
C LYS A 51 3.91 -5.54 22.18
N PHE A 52 3.40 -4.80 21.18
CA PHE A 52 4.21 -3.84 20.42
C PHE A 52 4.43 -2.55 21.22
N LYS A 53 5.71 -2.14 21.40
CA LYS A 53 6.08 -1.06 22.32
C LYS A 53 6.41 0.29 21.64
N LYS A 54 6.69 0.31 20.32
CA LYS A 54 6.95 1.59 19.64
C LYS A 54 5.70 2.45 19.59
N PRO A 55 5.79 3.76 19.88
CA PRO A 55 4.62 4.63 19.90
C PRO A 55 4.07 4.84 18.48
N ILE A 56 2.75 4.75 18.34
CA ILE A 56 2.02 5.10 17.12
C ILE A 56 1.15 6.31 17.42
N LYS A 57 1.44 7.42 16.75
CA LYS A 57 0.78 8.72 16.99
C LYS A 57 -0.41 8.90 16.06
N LYS A 58 -1.56 9.35 16.57
CA LYS A 58 -2.70 9.71 15.71
C LYS A 58 -2.38 11.00 14.94
N ILE A 59 -2.77 11.05 13.67
CA ILE A 59 -2.67 12.25 12.84
C ILE A 59 -3.95 12.47 12.04
N ASP A 60 -4.35 13.74 11.94
CA ASP A 60 -5.46 14.15 11.09
C ASP A 60 -4.96 14.33 9.64
N PRO A 61 -5.62 13.70 8.65
CA PRO A 61 -5.27 13.89 7.25
C PRO A 61 -5.29 15.34 6.78
N LYS A 62 -6.12 16.20 7.38
CA LYS A 62 -6.18 17.63 7.04
C LYS A 62 -4.97 18.41 7.54
N LYS A 63 -4.40 18.01 8.67
CA LYS A 63 -3.26 18.68 9.33
C LYS A 63 -1.91 18.05 8.98
N ILE A 64 -1.89 16.99 8.18
CA ILE A 64 -0.69 16.19 7.89
C ILE A 64 0.41 17.02 7.19
N TYR A 65 0.01 17.98 6.36
CA TYR A 65 0.93 18.84 5.60
C TYR A 65 1.67 19.87 6.48
N LEU A 66 1.13 20.19 7.63
CA LEU A 66 1.72 21.14 8.58
C LEU A 66 2.77 20.49 9.48
N LYS A 67 2.88 19.16 9.44
CA LYS A 67 3.73 18.42 10.34
C LYS A 67 5.12 18.18 9.75
N LYS A 68 6.16 18.54 10.53
CA LYS A 68 7.53 18.08 10.29
C LYS A 68 7.69 16.66 10.81
N PHE A 69 7.95 15.72 9.91
CA PHE A 69 8.15 14.31 10.23
C PHE A 69 9.61 14.02 10.55
N LYS A 70 9.84 13.20 11.57
CA LYS A 70 11.17 12.70 11.93
C LYS A 70 11.36 11.26 11.45
N LYS A 71 12.60 10.83 11.34
CA LYS A 71 12.94 9.42 11.10
C LYS A 71 12.35 8.54 12.20
N ASN A 72 12.06 7.29 11.87
CA ASN A 72 11.59 6.29 12.84
C ASN A 72 10.26 6.62 13.56
N GLU A 73 9.45 7.53 13.01
CA GLU A 73 8.11 7.83 13.52
C GLU A 73 7.04 7.02 12.81
N ILE A 74 6.03 6.60 13.56
CA ILE A 74 4.86 5.87 13.06
C ILE A 74 3.62 6.65 13.43
N PHE A 75 2.76 6.86 12.44
CA PHE A 75 1.49 7.55 12.60
C PHE A 75 0.34 6.67 12.14
N VAL A 76 -0.86 6.96 12.63
CA VAL A 76 -2.10 6.36 12.16
C VAL A 76 -3.10 7.43 11.75
N ILE A 77 -3.63 7.28 10.53
CA ILE A 77 -4.85 7.94 10.08
C ILE A 77 -5.98 6.96 10.33
N ASN A 78 -6.94 7.38 11.14
CA ASN A 78 -8.07 6.54 11.50
C ASN A 78 -9.11 6.53 10.37
N VAL A 79 -9.41 5.35 9.86
CA VAL A 79 -10.49 5.10 8.90
C VAL A 79 -11.42 4.08 9.51
N GLN A 80 -12.62 4.53 9.88
CA GLN A 80 -13.66 3.68 10.44
C GLN A 80 -14.69 3.34 9.37
N ASP A 81 -14.98 2.05 9.20
CA ASP A 81 -16.08 1.57 8.40
C ASP A 81 -16.49 0.19 8.91
N LYS A 82 -17.80 -0.01 9.09
CA LYS A 82 -18.34 -1.31 9.52
C LYS A 82 -18.36 -2.34 8.40
N ASN A 83 -18.45 -1.88 7.16
CA ASN A 83 -18.46 -2.74 5.97
C ASN A 83 -17.03 -3.04 5.53
N SER A 84 -16.61 -4.31 5.56
CA SER A 84 -15.24 -4.73 5.24
C SER A 84 -14.81 -4.35 3.81
N GLY A 85 -15.69 -4.50 2.83
CA GLY A 85 -15.37 -4.15 1.43
C GLY A 85 -15.17 -2.65 1.23
N ALA A 86 -16.04 -1.82 1.82
CA ALA A 86 -15.91 -0.37 1.77
C ALA A 86 -14.70 0.12 2.56
N TYR A 87 -14.39 -0.52 3.69
CA TYR A 87 -13.27 -0.17 4.55
C TYR A 87 -11.93 -0.12 3.80
N ILE A 88 -11.60 -1.18 3.07
CA ILE A 88 -10.33 -1.26 2.33
C ILE A 88 -10.27 -0.19 1.23
N HIS A 89 -11.36 0.00 0.48
CA HIS A 89 -11.46 1.08 -0.50
C HIS A 89 -11.27 2.45 0.14
N ASN A 90 -11.88 2.71 1.29
CA ASN A 90 -11.73 3.97 2.01
C ASN A 90 -10.30 4.20 2.47
N CYS A 91 -9.59 3.16 2.93
CA CYS A 91 -8.17 3.25 3.24
C CYS A 91 -7.33 3.61 2.00
N PHE A 92 -7.56 2.93 0.87
CA PHE A 92 -6.89 3.27 -0.38
C PHE A 92 -7.21 4.69 -0.86
N ASN A 93 -8.47 5.12 -0.80
CA ASN A 93 -8.87 6.47 -1.20
C ASN A 93 -8.14 7.56 -0.40
N VAL A 94 -7.96 7.35 0.91
CA VAL A 94 -7.15 8.26 1.74
C VAL A 94 -5.70 8.28 1.26
N ALA A 95 -5.11 7.10 1.01
CA ALA A 95 -3.74 6.99 0.51
C ALA A 95 -3.56 7.67 -0.85
N PHE A 96 -4.48 7.43 -1.80
CA PHE A 96 -4.44 8.02 -3.14
C PHE A 96 -4.55 9.54 -3.10
N LYS A 97 -5.46 10.10 -2.28
CA LYS A 97 -5.56 11.55 -2.08
C LYS A 97 -4.26 12.17 -1.56
N LEU A 98 -3.57 11.50 -0.65
CA LEU A 98 -2.29 11.96 -0.13
C LEU A 98 -1.18 11.90 -1.19
N ILE A 99 -1.17 10.87 -2.04
CA ILE A 99 -0.22 10.75 -3.15
C ILE A 99 -0.49 11.81 -4.22
N GLN A 100 -1.75 11.99 -4.64
CA GLN A 100 -2.14 12.99 -5.63
C GLN A 100 -1.78 14.42 -5.20
N LYS A 101 -1.82 14.70 -3.90
CA LYS A 101 -1.37 15.98 -3.33
C LYS A 101 0.15 16.07 -3.11
N GLY A 102 0.93 15.11 -3.60
CA GLY A 102 2.40 15.11 -3.52
C GLY A 102 2.98 14.81 -2.16
N PHE A 103 2.15 14.46 -1.15
CA PHE A 103 2.60 14.18 0.20
C PHE A 103 3.51 12.94 0.28
N SER A 104 3.20 11.91 -0.50
CA SER A 104 4.01 10.70 -0.64
C SER A 104 4.04 10.25 -2.09
N ASN A 105 4.97 9.37 -2.41
CA ASN A 105 5.03 8.63 -3.68
C ASN A 105 5.18 7.12 -3.46
N LYS A 106 4.95 6.67 -2.23
CA LYS A 106 5.14 5.27 -1.83
C LYS A 106 3.91 4.77 -1.09
N ILE A 107 3.34 3.69 -1.57
CA ILE A 107 2.26 2.97 -0.90
C ILE A 107 2.64 1.50 -0.76
N LEU A 108 2.36 0.93 0.41
CA LEU A 108 2.47 -0.50 0.68
C LEU A 108 1.11 -0.99 1.13
N ASN A 109 0.66 -2.11 0.59
CA ASN A 109 -0.59 -2.73 1.02
C ASN A 109 -0.34 -4.12 1.62
N GLY A 110 -1.16 -4.46 2.60
CA GLY A 110 -1.26 -5.80 3.15
C GLY A 110 -2.18 -6.71 2.33
N PRO A 111 -2.44 -7.93 2.81
CA PRO A 111 -3.32 -8.88 2.13
C PRO A 111 -4.73 -8.33 1.95
N ILE A 112 -5.30 -8.51 0.76
CA ILE A 112 -6.69 -8.16 0.46
C ILE A 112 -7.41 -9.34 -0.17
N ASN A 113 -8.69 -9.48 0.11
CA ASN A 113 -9.55 -10.41 -0.60
C ASN A 113 -9.90 -9.81 -1.97
N LYS A 114 -9.27 -10.31 -3.03
CA LYS A 114 -9.47 -9.78 -4.39
C LYS A 114 -10.93 -9.82 -4.84
N THR A 115 -11.64 -10.89 -4.53
CA THR A 115 -13.05 -11.06 -4.93
C THR A 115 -13.95 -10.04 -4.26
N GLN A 116 -13.81 -9.83 -2.95
CA GLN A 116 -14.63 -8.89 -2.19
C GLN A 116 -14.21 -7.44 -2.41
N THR A 117 -12.89 -7.16 -2.38
CA THR A 117 -12.36 -5.80 -2.46
C THR A 117 -12.31 -5.29 -3.90
N LEU A 118 -11.79 -6.07 -4.85
CA LEU A 118 -11.66 -5.63 -6.24
C LEU A 118 -12.90 -5.94 -7.09
N LYS A 119 -13.90 -6.66 -6.53
CA LYS A 119 -15.18 -7.01 -7.17
C LYS A 119 -15.02 -7.57 -8.59
N ARG A 120 -13.93 -8.32 -8.84
CA ARG A 120 -13.54 -8.85 -10.17
C ARG A 120 -13.36 -7.78 -11.26
N LYS A 121 -13.35 -6.48 -10.91
CA LYS A 121 -13.13 -5.38 -11.88
C LYS A 121 -11.66 -5.19 -12.23
N TYR A 122 -10.76 -5.71 -11.42
CA TYR A 122 -9.31 -5.61 -11.59
C TYR A 122 -8.67 -6.98 -11.40
N LEU A 123 -7.66 -7.29 -12.21
CA LEU A 123 -6.89 -8.53 -12.11
C LEU A 123 -6.04 -8.58 -10.85
N GLY A 124 -5.59 -7.42 -10.38
CA GLY A 124 -4.80 -7.29 -9.17
C GLY A 124 -4.77 -5.87 -8.61
N VAL A 125 -4.00 -5.69 -7.54
CA VAL A 125 -3.82 -4.38 -6.88
C VAL A 125 -3.08 -3.42 -7.79
N THR A 126 -2.14 -3.89 -8.60
CA THR A 126 -1.36 -3.08 -9.53
C THR A 126 -2.28 -2.34 -10.51
N GLU A 127 -3.18 -3.07 -11.16
CA GLU A 127 -4.17 -2.52 -12.10
C GLU A 127 -5.15 -1.58 -11.39
N TYR A 128 -5.57 -1.94 -10.17
CA TYR A 128 -6.42 -1.08 -9.35
C TYR A 128 -5.75 0.26 -9.02
N VAL A 129 -4.50 0.24 -8.60
CA VAL A 129 -3.72 1.45 -8.31
C VAL A 129 -3.53 2.27 -9.59
N ALA A 130 -3.05 1.65 -10.68
CA ALA A 130 -2.81 2.32 -11.96
C ALA A 130 -4.07 3.04 -12.47
N LYS A 131 -5.23 2.39 -12.42
CA LYS A 131 -6.51 2.97 -12.82
C LYS A 131 -6.89 4.20 -11.98
N ASN A 132 -6.64 4.17 -10.67
CA ASN A 132 -6.95 5.32 -9.79
C ASN A 132 -6.04 6.53 -10.02
N PHE A 133 -4.90 6.34 -10.67
CA PHE A 133 -4.00 7.41 -11.09
C PHE A 133 -4.09 7.72 -12.59
N ASN A 134 -5.07 7.16 -13.30
CA ASN A 134 -5.24 7.30 -14.76
C ASN A 134 -3.98 6.92 -15.54
N GLN A 135 -3.22 5.94 -15.02
CA GLN A 135 -2.00 5.46 -15.67
C GLN A 135 -2.29 4.24 -16.54
N ASN A 136 -2.05 4.38 -17.84
CA ASN A 136 -2.15 3.27 -18.80
C ASN A 136 -0.80 2.55 -18.98
N LYS A 137 0.31 3.23 -18.64
CA LYS A 137 1.68 2.68 -18.70
C LYS A 137 2.16 2.43 -17.27
N PHE A 138 2.26 1.18 -16.89
CA PHE A 138 2.80 0.74 -15.60
C PHE A 138 3.52 -0.59 -15.77
N ALA A 139 4.41 -0.91 -14.87
CA ALA A 139 5.15 -2.15 -14.86
C ALA A 139 5.11 -2.78 -13.46
N MET A 140 5.13 -4.10 -13.41
CA MET A 140 5.30 -4.87 -12.19
C MET A 140 6.75 -5.33 -12.10
N LEU A 141 7.43 -5.00 -11.00
CA LEU A 141 8.78 -5.49 -10.74
C LEU A 141 8.74 -6.49 -9.58
N ILE A 142 9.13 -7.72 -9.85
CA ILE A 142 9.39 -8.74 -8.83
C ILE A 142 10.86 -8.60 -8.46
N TYR A 143 11.12 -8.02 -7.28
CA TYR A 143 12.46 -7.64 -6.86
C TYR A 143 13.10 -8.67 -5.93
N ASN A 144 14.31 -9.04 -6.26
CA ASN A 144 15.26 -9.72 -5.36
C ASN A 144 16.66 -9.16 -5.60
N LYS A 145 17.52 -9.18 -4.56
CA LYS A 145 18.89 -8.65 -4.68
C LYS A 145 19.73 -9.37 -5.75
N LYS A 146 19.49 -10.67 -5.97
CA LYS A 146 20.23 -11.47 -6.94
C LYS A 146 19.62 -11.44 -8.32
N LEU A 147 18.29 -11.37 -8.42
CA LEU A 147 17.56 -11.39 -9.68
C LEU A 147 16.25 -10.61 -9.54
N SER A 148 16.03 -9.67 -10.44
CA SER A 148 14.77 -8.93 -10.54
C SER A 148 14.12 -9.21 -11.88
N VAL A 149 12.80 -9.44 -11.89
CA VAL A 149 12.03 -9.77 -13.08
C VAL A 149 10.92 -8.76 -13.29
N CYS A 150 10.83 -8.21 -14.49
CA CYS A 150 9.73 -7.35 -14.92
C CYS A 150 8.99 -8.05 -16.07
N PRO A 151 7.84 -8.70 -15.83
CA PRO A 151 7.08 -9.36 -16.88
C PRO A 151 6.51 -8.33 -17.87
N VAL A 152 6.72 -8.58 -19.16
CA VAL A 152 6.16 -7.74 -20.24
C VAL A 152 4.64 -7.94 -20.37
N THR A 153 4.17 -9.15 -20.09
CA THR A 153 2.73 -9.48 -20.09
C THR A 153 2.35 -10.13 -18.78
N THR A 154 1.14 -9.80 -18.27
CA THR A 154 0.56 -10.40 -17.06
C THR A 154 -0.84 -10.92 -17.36
N HIS A 155 -1.21 -12.06 -16.76
CA HIS A 155 -2.57 -12.63 -16.81
C HIS A 155 -3.13 -12.88 -18.22
N LEU A 156 -2.26 -13.16 -19.21
CA LEU A 156 -2.67 -13.51 -20.56
C LEU A 156 -2.53 -15.01 -20.81
N PRO A 157 -3.49 -15.65 -21.53
CA PRO A 157 -3.28 -16.97 -22.08
C PRO A 157 -2.05 -16.99 -23.01
N LEU A 158 -1.24 -18.04 -22.94
CA LEU A 158 0.02 -18.15 -23.69
C LEU A 158 -0.15 -17.88 -25.18
N LYS A 159 -1.23 -18.37 -25.79
CA LYS A 159 -1.56 -18.14 -27.20
C LYS A 159 -1.74 -16.69 -27.63
N LEU A 160 -1.94 -15.77 -26.68
CA LEU A 160 -2.11 -14.33 -26.94
C LEU A 160 -0.84 -13.52 -26.67
N VAL A 161 0.19 -14.12 -26.08
CA VAL A 161 1.40 -13.41 -25.66
C VAL A 161 2.14 -12.86 -26.87
N SER A 162 2.37 -13.64 -27.91
CA SER A 162 3.06 -13.21 -29.13
C SER A 162 2.39 -12.01 -29.80
N LYS A 163 1.07 -12.05 -29.94
CA LYS A 163 0.28 -10.94 -30.48
C LYS A 163 0.40 -9.67 -29.64
N LYS A 164 0.43 -9.83 -28.31
CA LYS A 164 0.54 -8.69 -27.39
C LYS A 164 1.93 -8.07 -27.44
N ILE A 165 2.99 -8.88 -27.50
CA ILE A 165 4.37 -8.40 -27.57
C ILE A 165 4.62 -7.63 -28.90
N ALA A 166 4.07 -8.11 -30.01
CA ALA A 166 4.18 -7.44 -31.31
C ALA A 166 3.59 -6.01 -31.32
N LEU A 167 2.68 -5.70 -30.39
CA LEU A 167 2.07 -4.36 -30.24
C LEU A 167 2.89 -3.40 -29.39
N PHE A 168 3.97 -3.86 -28.72
CA PHE A 168 4.86 -2.95 -28.01
C PHE A 168 5.75 -2.20 -29.02
N PRO A 169 5.87 -0.86 -28.92
CA PRO A 169 6.79 -0.13 -29.76
C PRO A 169 8.19 -0.70 -29.59
N GLN A 170 8.75 -1.24 -30.65
CA GLN A 170 10.17 -1.58 -30.68
C GLN A 170 10.91 -0.25 -30.82
N ASN A 171 11.33 0.32 -29.70
CA ASN A 171 12.26 1.44 -29.74
C ASN A 171 13.56 0.92 -30.41
N LYS A 172 13.79 1.41 -31.63
CA LYS A 172 15.09 1.31 -32.29
C LYS A 172 16.10 2.17 -31.57
#